data_8cbe4f7adc07f77e8c89c788c0fc9db4
#
_entry.id   8cbe4f7adc07f77e8c89c788c0fc9db4
#
_cell.length_a   1.000
_cell.length_b   1.000
_cell.length_c   1.000
_cell.angle_alpha   90.00
_cell.angle_beta   90.00
_cell.angle_gamma   90.00
#
_symmetry.space_group_name_H-M   'P 1'
#
loop_
_entity.id
_entity.type
_entity.pdbx_description
1 polymer ?
#
loop_
_entity_poly.entity_id
_entity_poly.type
_entity_poly.pdbx_seq_one_letter_code
_entity_poly.pdbx_strand_id
1 'polypeptide(L)'
;MSSGRRWASVVAMGLVFGLVAGGTMFGVNSIGNYITGQNQTAQIAQTQTTGSSSSESSSSAAQGSGTVADVAANAMPSLVTISTMSVEEMRNFFGGTQQYEVQGAGTGVIVGQNDTELLIATNEHVVEGATSLSVGFVNEESVSAEVKGTDVENDLAVVSVKLSDISDDTMSQIKIATIGDSDQLQLGDQVVAIGNALGYGQSVTSGYVSALDRELTLTNELGETITSSGLIQTDAAINAGNSGGALLNMNGELIGINEAKSSSTSTGASVDNVGFAIPINKAQESLQQLMTLETREKVSEDQASYIGITGQDVSSEVTELYNVPEGVVVASVEEGGPAEQAGIQEGDIITGFDGRTITSMTQLQDTLQYYAAGETVDIVIQRSDNGGYTEQTVTITLGSASES
;
A
#
# COMPACT_ATOMS: atom_id res chain seq x y z
N MET A 1 17.26 28.73 -51.91
CA MET A 1 16.60 27.51 -52.38
C MET A 1 15.42 27.23 -51.45
N SER A 2 14.21 27.30 -51.98
CA SER A 2 12.96 27.45 -51.21
C SER A 2 12.60 26.21 -50.39
N SER A 3 12.17 26.45 -49.18
CA SER A 3 11.64 25.48 -48.17
C SER A 3 10.62 24.48 -48.75
N GLY A 4 9.81 24.87 -49.74
CA GLY A 4 8.78 24.03 -50.36
C GLY A 4 9.29 22.78 -51.09
N ARG A 5 10.50 22.82 -51.64
CA ARG A 5 11.09 21.68 -52.37
C ARG A 5 11.56 20.56 -51.43
N ARG A 6 11.93 20.88 -50.21
CA ARG A 6 12.33 19.88 -49.18
C ARG A 6 11.09 19.14 -48.61
N TRP A 7 9.99 19.86 -48.43
CA TRP A 7 8.75 19.25 -47.98
C TRP A 7 8.13 18.31 -49.00
N ALA A 8 8.18 18.68 -50.28
CA ALA A 8 7.69 17.84 -51.38
C ALA A 8 8.50 16.53 -51.49
N SER A 9 9.83 16.56 -51.24
CA SER A 9 10.65 15.35 -51.25
C SER A 9 10.33 14.40 -50.07
N VAL A 10 10.05 14.93 -48.87
CA VAL A 10 9.72 14.12 -47.69
C VAL A 10 8.38 13.44 -47.87
N VAL A 11 7.37 14.15 -48.42
CA VAL A 11 6.06 13.57 -48.69
C VAL A 11 6.13 12.51 -49.78
N ALA A 12 6.90 12.78 -50.87
CA ALA A 12 7.08 11.78 -51.92
C ALA A 12 7.81 10.52 -51.44
N MET A 13 8.79 10.66 -50.55
CA MET A 13 9.52 9.52 -49.97
C MET A 13 8.61 8.71 -49.03
N GLY A 14 7.76 9.36 -48.23
CA GLY A 14 6.77 8.68 -47.38
C GLY A 14 5.73 7.89 -48.20
N LEU A 15 5.27 8.42 -49.32
CA LEU A 15 4.33 7.71 -50.22
C LEU A 15 4.99 6.51 -50.91
N VAL A 16 6.22 6.64 -51.36
CA VAL A 16 6.97 5.51 -51.93
C VAL A 16 7.22 4.40 -50.89
N PHE A 17 7.59 4.79 -49.68
CA PHE A 17 7.81 3.81 -48.61
C PHE A 17 6.50 3.09 -48.23
N GLY A 18 5.41 3.79 -48.12
CA GLY A 18 4.08 3.21 -47.85
C GLY A 18 3.60 2.24 -48.96
N LEU A 19 3.83 2.58 -50.22
CA LEU A 19 3.48 1.70 -51.35
C LEU A 19 4.37 0.45 -51.43
N VAL A 20 5.68 0.59 -51.16
CA VAL A 20 6.60 -0.56 -51.16
C VAL A 20 6.30 -1.49 -49.97
N ALA A 21 6.15 -0.94 -48.74
CA ALA A 21 5.83 -1.74 -47.57
C ALA A 21 4.45 -2.42 -47.67
N GLY A 22 3.45 -1.72 -48.14
CA GLY A 22 2.09 -2.28 -48.40
C GLY A 22 2.10 -3.35 -49.47
N GLY A 23 2.81 -3.13 -50.58
CA GLY A 23 2.94 -4.09 -51.67
C GLY A 23 3.67 -5.37 -51.31
N THR A 24 4.74 -5.28 -50.50
CA THR A 24 5.47 -6.46 -50.01
C THR A 24 4.65 -7.28 -49.02
N MET A 25 3.90 -6.61 -48.11
CA MET A 25 3.03 -7.30 -47.16
C MET A 25 1.83 -8.01 -47.83
N PHE A 26 1.25 -7.38 -48.84
CA PHE A 26 0.21 -8.01 -49.66
C PHE A 26 0.74 -9.17 -50.49
N GLY A 27 1.95 -9.04 -51.07
CA GLY A 27 2.59 -10.10 -51.87
C GLY A 27 2.93 -11.34 -51.04
N VAL A 28 3.47 -11.16 -49.81
CA VAL A 28 3.81 -12.27 -48.90
C VAL A 28 2.56 -13.01 -48.45
N ASN A 29 1.46 -12.29 -48.13
CA ASN A 29 0.18 -12.90 -47.78
C ASN A 29 -0.47 -13.69 -48.93
N SER A 30 -0.38 -13.15 -50.15
CA SER A 30 -0.96 -13.81 -51.33
C SER A 30 -0.17 -15.07 -51.76
N ILE A 31 1.15 -15.04 -51.64
CA ILE A 31 2.03 -16.21 -51.94
C ILE A 31 1.88 -17.26 -50.84
N GLY A 32 1.75 -16.84 -49.56
CA GLY A 32 1.47 -17.77 -48.46
C GLY A 32 0.21 -18.60 -48.68
N ASN A 33 -0.86 -17.97 -49.13
CA ASN A 33 -2.14 -18.63 -49.39
C ASN A 33 -2.11 -19.54 -50.62
N TYR A 34 -1.21 -19.27 -51.60
CA TYR A 34 -1.07 -20.10 -52.80
C TYR A 34 -0.18 -21.37 -52.56
N ILE A 35 0.78 -21.29 -51.66
CA ILE A 35 1.68 -22.41 -51.36
C ILE A 35 1.06 -23.41 -50.38
N THR A 36 0.17 -22.96 -49.47
CA THR A 36 -0.39 -23.84 -48.42
C THR A 36 -1.65 -24.59 -48.84
N GLY A 37 -2.25 -24.31 -50.01
CA GLY A 37 -3.24 -25.15 -50.66
C GLY A 37 -4.35 -25.76 -49.80
N GLN A 38 -4.75 -25.09 -48.71
CA GLN A 38 -5.83 -25.56 -47.83
C GLN A 38 -6.90 -24.51 -47.65
N ASN A 39 -7.89 -24.56 -48.48
CA ASN A 39 -9.22 -24.05 -48.15
C ASN A 39 -9.88 -24.98 -47.13
N GLN A 40 -9.50 -24.86 -45.88
CA GLN A 40 -10.32 -25.33 -44.76
C GLN A 40 -10.84 -24.11 -44.02
N THR A 41 -12.09 -23.76 -44.30
CA THR A 41 -12.91 -22.94 -43.43
C THR A 41 -12.95 -23.62 -42.08
N ALA A 42 -12.22 -23.04 -41.08
CA ALA A 42 -12.38 -23.46 -39.71
C ALA A 42 -13.82 -23.09 -39.27
N GLN A 43 -14.69 -24.06 -39.28
CA GLN A 43 -15.97 -23.95 -38.59
C GLN A 43 -15.68 -24.06 -37.09
N ILE A 44 -16.00 -23.00 -36.37
CA ILE A 44 -16.10 -23.05 -34.91
C ILE A 44 -17.22 -24.07 -34.62
N ALA A 45 -16.85 -25.19 -33.99
CA ALA A 45 -17.78 -26.20 -33.57
C ALA A 45 -18.77 -25.57 -32.57
N GLN A 46 -19.99 -25.32 -33.02
CA GLN A 46 -21.09 -25.04 -32.10
C GLN A 46 -21.47 -26.33 -31.43
N THR A 47 -21.20 -26.43 -30.14
CA THR A 47 -21.70 -27.53 -29.31
C THR A 47 -23.22 -27.42 -29.23
N GLN A 48 -23.91 -28.29 -29.94
CA GLN A 48 -25.37 -28.46 -29.79
C GLN A 48 -25.63 -29.07 -28.42
N THR A 49 -26.23 -28.30 -27.54
CA THR A 49 -26.83 -28.80 -26.28
C THR A 49 -28.09 -29.60 -26.65
N THR A 50 -27.96 -30.91 -26.77
CA THR A 50 -29.09 -31.81 -26.68
C THR A 50 -29.44 -31.99 -25.21
N GLY A 51 -30.59 -31.48 -24.81
CA GLY A 51 -31.19 -31.72 -23.51
C GLY A 51 -31.51 -33.20 -23.32
N SER A 52 -31.13 -33.72 -22.16
CA SER A 52 -31.74 -34.89 -21.54
C SER A 52 -31.74 -34.71 -20.04
N SER A 53 -32.96 -34.71 -19.55
CA SER A 53 -33.35 -34.66 -18.13
C SER A 53 -33.01 -35.94 -17.39
N SER A 54 -32.89 -35.74 -16.07
CA SER A 54 -33.02 -36.70 -14.95
C SER A 54 -31.76 -37.42 -14.50
N SER A 55 -31.28 -37.18 -13.30
CA SER A 55 -31.77 -37.68 -12.01
C SER A 55 -30.83 -37.32 -10.86
N GLU A 56 -31.42 -37.10 -9.74
CA GLU A 56 -30.81 -36.79 -8.43
C GLU A 56 -29.73 -37.78 -8.00
N SER A 57 -28.68 -37.24 -7.38
CA SER A 57 -28.07 -37.81 -6.17
C SER A 57 -27.10 -36.85 -5.52
N SER A 58 -27.53 -36.31 -4.42
CA SER A 58 -26.88 -36.03 -3.13
C SER A 58 -25.39 -35.75 -3.03
N SER A 59 -25.14 -34.57 -2.46
CA SER A 59 -24.17 -34.24 -1.40
C SER A 59 -22.69 -34.28 -1.75
N SER A 60 -22.15 -33.13 -2.04
CA SER A 60 -20.94 -32.63 -1.36
C SER A 60 -21.08 -31.10 -1.34
N ALA A 61 -20.67 -30.53 -0.22
CA ALA A 61 -20.73 -29.09 0.03
C ALA A 61 -20.23 -28.31 -1.18
N ALA A 62 -21.11 -27.61 -1.84
CA ALA A 62 -20.73 -26.66 -2.90
C ALA A 62 -20.03 -25.50 -2.21
N GLN A 63 -18.70 -25.51 -2.23
CA GLN A 63 -17.93 -24.27 -2.18
C GLN A 63 -18.51 -23.37 -3.25
N GLY A 64 -18.90 -22.15 -2.87
CA GLY A 64 -19.53 -21.19 -3.74
C GLY A 64 -18.70 -20.97 -5.01
N SER A 65 -19.16 -21.47 -6.13
CA SER A 65 -18.54 -21.25 -7.44
C SER A 65 -18.99 -19.91 -8.01
N GLY A 66 -18.68 -18.80 -7.33
CA GLY A 66 -18.73 -17.47 -7.94
C GLY A 66 -17.64 -17.38 -9.00
N THR A 67 -17.93 -16.69 -10.10
CA THR A 67 -16.88 -16.32 -11.07
C THR A 67 -16.01 -15.22 -10.48
N VAL A 68 -14.79 -15.01 -11.02
CA VAL A 68 -13.96 -13.84 -10.67
C VAL A 68 -14.74 -12.54 -10.81
N ALA A 69 -15.63 -12.45 -11.82
CA ALA A 69 -16.49 -11.30 -12.01
C ALA A 69 -17.51 -11.11 -10.87
N ASP A 70 -18.08 -12.19 -10.35
CA ASP A 70 -19.01 -12.12 -9.21
C ASP A 70 -18.27 -11.70 -7.92
N VAL A 71 -17.06 -12.25 -7.67
CA VAL A 71 -16.20 -11.85 -6.57
C VAL A 71 -15.88 -10.37 -6.64
N ALA A 72 -15.45 -9.89 -7.82
CA ALA A 72 -15.12 -8.49 -8.04
C ALA A 72 -16.33 -7.58 -7.80
N ALA A 73 -17.47 -7.86 -8.46
CA ALA A 73 -18.68 -7.05 -8.31
C ALA A 73 -19.16 -6.97 -6.85
N ASN A 74 -18.97 -8.04 -6.09
CA ASN A 74 -19.35 -8.08 -4.69
C ASN A 74 -18.35 -7.36 -3.77
N ALA A 75 -17.06 -7.33 -4.09
CA ALA A 75 -16.02 -6.75 -3.26
C ALA A 75 -15.73 -5.28 -3.58
N MET A 76 -15.89 -4.84 -4.84
CA MET A 76 -15.59 -3.45 -5.25
C MET A 76 -16.21 -2.37 -4.34
N PRO A 77 -17.44 -2.52 -3.83
CA PRO A 77 -18.00 -1.54 -2.90
C PRO A 77 -17.25 -1.40 -1.56
N SER A 78 -16.38 -2.35 -1.21
CA SER A 78 -15.53 -2.27 0.00
C SER A 78 -14.12 -1.75 -0.29
N LEU A 79 -13.83 -1.33 -1.52
CA LEU A 79 -12.53 -0.86 -1.92
C LEU A 79 -12.57 0.62 -2.27
N VAL A 80 -11.52 1.32 -1.91
CA VAL A 80 -11.36 2.74 -2.15
C VAL A 80 -10.01 3.03 -2.82
N THR A 81 -9.94 4.12 -3.56
CA THR A 81 -8.67 4.68 -4.02
C THR A 81 -8.12 5.61 -2.94
N ILE A 82 -6.85 5.51 -2.63
CA ILE A 82 -6.15 6.46 -1.78
C ILE A 82 -5.25 7.31 -2.67
N SER A 83 -5.40 8.63 -2.58
CA SER A 83 -4.54 9.60 -3.25
C SER A 83 -3.82 10.44 -2.21
N THR A 84 -2.51 10.53 -2.33
CA THR A 84 -1.64 11.26 -1.40
C THR A 84 -0.91 12.37 -2.12
N MET A 85 -0.64 13.45 -1.41
CA MET A 85 0.30 14.50 -1.80
C MET A 85 1.41 14.52 -0.78
N SER A 86 2.65 14.49 -1.24
CA SER A 86 3.85 14.68 -0.42
C SER A 86 4.70 15.80 -1.00
N VAL A 87 5.60 16.37 -0.19
CA VAL A 87 6.53 17.40 -0.62
C VAL A 87 7.94 16.84 -0.53
N GLU A 88 8.57 16.63 -1.68
CA GLU A 88 9.98 16.20 -1.75
C GLU A 88 10.92 17.38 -1.94
N GLU A 89 12.02 17.41 -1.17
CA GLU A 89 13.08 18.41 -1.30
C GLU A 89 14.23 17.87 -2.15
N MET A 90 14.41 18.42 -3.34
CA MET A 90 15.58 18.11 -4.17
C MET A 90 16.66 19.17 -4.00
N ARG A 91 17.87 18.75 -3.58
CA ARG A 91 19.07 19.59 -3.57
C ARG A 91 19.61 19.77 -4.98
N ASN A 92 19.62 21.02 -5.45
CA ASN A 92 20.26 21.38 -6.71
C ASN A 92 21.79 21.33 -6.59
N PHE A 93 22.47 21.00 -7.70
CA PHE A 93 23.94 20.98 -7.80
C PHE A 93 24.62 22.30 -7.35
N PHE A 94 23.87 23.41 -7.29
CA PHE A 94 24.34 24.73 -6.83
C PHE A 94 24.00 25.04 -5.37
N GLY A 95 23.54 24.04 -4.58
CA GLY A 95 23.30 24.18 -3.12
C GLY A 95 21.95 24.82 -2.74
N GLY A 96 21.03 24.97 -3.68
CA GLY A 96 19.66 25.39 -3.40
C GLY A 96 18.72 24.19 -3.23
N THR A 97 17.78 24.25 -2.30
CA THR A 97 16.69 23.28 -2.14
C THR A 97 15.49 23.75 -2.96
N GLN A 98 14.88 22.85 -3.73
CA GLN A 98 13.59 23.07 -4.38
C GLN A 98 12.62 22.01 -3.88
N GLN A 99 11.43 22.45 -3.48
CA GLN A 99 10.33 21.58 -3.08
C GLN A 99 9.47 21.26 -4.31
N TYR A 100 9.14 19.98 -4.46
CA TYR A 100 8.24 19.47 -5.49
C TYR A 100 7.10 18.72 -4.83
N GLU A 101 5.88 19.02 -5.27
CA GLU A 101 4.72 18.21 -4.88
C GLU A 101 4.72 16.92 -5.69
N VAL A 102 4.68 15.79 -4.98
CA VAL A 102 4.61 14.44 -5.57
C VAL A 102 3.25 13.85 -5.21
N GLN A 103 2.56 13.35 -6.22
CA GLN A 103 1.29 12.67 -6.04
C GLN A 103 1.51 11.16 -6.01
N GLY A 104 1.09 10.53 -4.92
CA GLY A 104 1.02 9.08 -4.76
C GLY A 104 -0.41 8.56 -4.97
N ALA A 105 -0.52 7.28 -5.31
CA ALA A 105 -1.80 6.58 -5.39
C ALA A 105 -1.66 5.15 -4.89
N GLY A 106 -2.63 4.71 -4.12
CA GLY A 106 -2.76 3.35 -3.63
C GLY A 106 -4.23 2.94 -3.54
N THR A 107 -4.45 1.86 -2.86
CA THR A 107 -5.79 1.30 -2.61
C THR A 107 -6.00 1.14 -1.11
N GLY A 108 -7.24 1.16 -0.67
CA GLY A 108 -7.62 0.81 0.69
C GLY A 108 -8.83 -0.12 0.71
N VAL A 109 -8.99 -0.83 1.80
CA VAL A 109 -10.11 -1.73 2.06
C VAL A 109 -10.91 -1.19 3.25
N ILE A 110 -12.20 -0.98 3.09
CA ILE A 110 -13.10 -0.59 4.19
C ILE A 110 -13.25 -1.79 5.12
N VAL A 111 -12.62 -1.70 6.31
CA VAL A 111 -12.59 -2.80 7.29
C VAL A 111 -13.46 -2.58 8.50
N GLY A 112 -13.96 -1.35 8.69
CA GLY A 112 -14.80 -1.04 9.83
C GLY A 112 -15.43 0.34 9.77
N GLN A 113 -16.21 0.64 10.78
CA GLN A 113 -16.84 1.93 11.03
C GLN A 113 -17.08 2.07 12.53
N ASN A 114 -16.88 3.26 13.06
CA ASN A 114 -17.34 3.64 14.39
C ASN A 114 -18.45 4.70 14.30
N ASP A 115 -18.78 5.38 15.41
CA ASP A 115 -19.88 6.35 15.43
C ASP A 115 -19.64 7.60 14.59
N THR A 116 -18.37 7.90 14.26
CA THR A 116 -17.94 9.16 13.62
C THR A 116 -17.12 8.95 12.36
N GLU A 117 -16.52 7.78 12.17
CA GLU A 117 -15.53 7.54 11.14
C GLU A 117 -15.74 6.22 10.41
N LEU A 118 -15.47 6.23 9.11
CA LEU A 118 -15.25 5.04 8.29
C LEU A 118 -13.76 4.68 8.39
N LEU A 119 -13.43 3.40 8.61
CA LEU A 119 -12.08 2.91 8.85
C LEU A 119 -11.62 2.06 7.67
N ILE A 120 -10.46 2.42 7.13
CA ILE A 120 -9.91 1.89 5.89
C ILE A 120 -8.51 1.36 6.16
N ALA A 121 -8.29 0.07 5.92
CA ALA A 121 -6.97 -0.54 5.96
C ALA A 121 -6.22 -0.30 4.65
N THR A 122 -4.92 -0.03 4.74
CA THR A 122 -4.02 0.10 3.60
C THR A 122 -2.59 -0.26 4.02
N ASN A 123 -1.60 -0.15 3.13
CA ASN A 123 -0.20 -0.25 3.51
C ASN A 123 0.32 1.07 4.10
N GLU A 124 1.32 0.95 4.97
CA GLU A 124 2.00 2.10 5.56
C GLU A 124 2.70 2.95 4.49
N HIS A 125 3.48 2.32 3.60
CA HIS A 125 4.18 3.02 2.52
C HIS A 125 3.26 3.78 1.55
N VAL A 126 1.95 3.50 1.51
CA VAL A 126 0.97 4.26 0.71
C VAL A 126 0.71 5.63 1.31
N VAL A 127 0.79 5.77 2.63
CA VAL A 127 0.49 7.00 3.37
C VAL A 127 1.72 7.69 3.96
N GLU A 128 2.89 7.04 3.88
CA GLU A 128 4.16 7.56 4.36
C GLU A 128 4.47 8.95 3.79
N GLY A 129 4.85 9.90 4.65
CA GLY A 129 5.21 11.27 4.26
C GLY A 129 4.09 12.09 3.60
N ALA A 130 2.85 11.62 3.58
CA ALA A 130 1.73 12.35 3.00
C ALA A 130 1.43 13.64 3.78
N THR A 131 1.41 14.77 3.08
CA THR A 131 0.98 16.07 3.64
C THR A 131 -0.53 16.27 3.53
N SER A 132 -1.17 15.58 2.60
CA SER A 132 -2.63 15.51 2.50
C SER A 132 -3.05 14.19 1.88
N LEU A 133 -4.24 13.72 2.26
CA LEU A 133 -4.78 12.43 1.89
C LEU A 133 -6.24 12.56 1.50
N SER A 134 -6.63 11.88 0.43
CA SER A 134 -8.03 11.78 0.02
C SER A 134 -8.40 10.35 -0.36
N VAL A 135 -9.66 10.02 -0.12
CA VAL A 135 -10.25 8.72 -0.40
C VAL A 135 -11.32 8.87 -1.47
N GLY A 136 -11.15 8.13 -2.58
CA GLY A 136 -12.13 8.05 -3.67
C GLY A 136 -12.94 6.76 -3.56
N PHE A 137 -14.27 6.88 -3.58
CA PHE A 137 -15.23 5.80 -3.47
C PHE A 137 -15.64 5.24 -4.84
N VAL A 138 -16.41 4.15 -4.83
CA VAL A 138 -16.87 3.43 -6.01
C VAL A 138 -17.71 4.29 -6.98
N ASN A 139 -18.37 5.33 -6.49
CA ASN A 139 -19.14 6.31 -7.27
C ASN A 139 -18.34 7.54 -7.71
N GLU A 140 -17.01 7.48 -7.62
CA GLU A 140 -16.08 8.56 -7.95
C GLU A 140 -16.15 9.79 -7.03
N GLU A 141 -16.93 9.76 -5.93
CA GLU A 141 -16.87 10.77 -4.90
C GLU A 141 -15.53 10.66 -4.16
N SER A 142 -14.86 11.81 -3.95
CA SER A 142 -13.60 11.90 -3.22
C SER A 142 -13.75 12.82 -2.02
N VAL A 143 -13.29 12.37 -0.86
CA VAL A 143 -13.33 13.13 0.39
C VAL A 143 -11.96 13.16 1.04
N SER A 144 -11.71 14.17 1.88
CA SER A 144 -10.51 14.25 2.68
C SER A 144 -10.46 13.12 3.70
N ALA A 145 -9.27 12.64 3.98
CA ALA A 145 -9.05 11.56 4.93
C ALA A 145 -7.81 11.86 5.77
N GLU A 146 -7.73 11.20 6.93
CA GLU A 146 -6.61 11.35 7.87
C GLU A 146 -5.99 9.98 8.18
N VAL A 147 -4.69 9.96 8.45
CA VAL A 147 -4.02 8.76 8.94
C VAL A 147 -4.36 8.60 10.42
N LYS A 148 -5.06 7.52 10.76
CA LYS A 148 -5.42 7.19 12.13
C LYS A 148 -4.26 6.59 12.90
N GLY A 149 -3.46 5.76 12.24
CA GLY A 149 -2.24 5.16 12.77
C GLY A 149 -1.55 4.27 11.75
N THR A 150 -0.28 3.98 12.02
CA THR A 150 0.61 3.17 11.18
C THR A 150 1.32 2.10 11.99
N ASP A 151 1.64 0.99 11.35
CA ASP A 151 2.50 -0.08 11.82
C ASP A 151 3.55 -0.33 10.72
N VAL A 152 4.71 0.29 10.90
CA VAL A 152 5.81 0.26 9.92
C VAL A 152 6.39 -1.14 9.78
N GLU A 153 6.49 -1.90 10.88
CA GLU A 153 7.05 -3.26 10.89
C GLU A 153 6.24 -4.21 10.00
N ASN A 154 4.91 -4.10 10.05
CA ASN A 154 4.02 -4.93 9.26
C ASN A 154 3.51 -4.26 7.97
N ASP A 155 4.01 -3.05 7.64
CA ASP A 155 3.59 -2.26 6.48
C ASP A 155 2.06 -2.08 6.43
N LEU A 156 1.45 -1.69 7.54
CA LEU A 156 0.01 -1.49 7.67
C LEU A 156 -0.31 -0.06 8.13
N ALA A 157 -1.42 0.45 7.65
CA ALA A 157 -1.99 1.70 8.12
C ALA A 157 -3.52 1.63 8.20
N VAL A 158 -4.09 2.43 9.08
CA VAL A 158 -5.53 2.71 9.09
C VAL A 158 -5.73 4.18 8.76
N VAL A 159 -6.53 4.41 7.73
CA VAL A 159 -7.00 5.72 7.29
C VAL A 159 -8.44 5.89 7.75
N SER A 160 -8.79 7.07 8.24
CA SER A 160 -10.15 7.42 8.66
C SER A 160 -10.75 8.48 7.75
N VAL A 161 -12.05 8.36 7.52
CA VAL A 161 -12.87 9.37 6.84
C VAL A 161 -14.04 9.71 7.76
N LYS A 162 -14.26 11.00 8.03
CA LYS A 162 -15.40 11.44 8.83
C LYS A 162 -16.71 11.09 8.13
N LEU A 163 -17.61 10.39 8.81
CA LEU A 163 -18.91 10.00 8.25
C LEU A 163 -19.75 11.20 7.80
N SER A 164 -19.57 12.37 8.45
CA SER A 164 -20.23 13.62 8.06
C SER A 164 -19.84 14.13 6.68
N ASP A 165 -18.68 13.73 6.19
CA ASP A 165 -18.10 14.21 4.93
C ASP A 165 -18.45 13.30 3.76
N ILE A 166 -19.06 12.14 4.04
CA ILE A 166 -19.50 11.15 3.04
C ILE A 166 -20.99 11.40 2.75
N SER A 167 -21.34 11.50 1.46
CA SER A 167 -22.74 11.68 1.07
C SER A 167 -23.58 10.43 1.36
N ASP A 168 -24.89 10.62 1.57
CA ASP A 168 -25.85 9.51 1.76
C ASP A 168 -25.85 8.57 0.52
N ASP A 169 -25.62 9.11 -0.67
CA ASP A 169 -25.54 8.33 -1.91
C ASP A 169 -24.36 7.36 -1.85
N THR A 170 -23.17 7.85 -1.48
CA THR A 170 -21.95 7.02 -1.31
C THR A 170 -22.13 6.01 -0.20
N MET A 171 -22.67 6.42 0.96
CA MET A 171 -22.92 5.51 2.08
C MET A 171 -23.85 4.35 1.71
N SER A 172 -24.79 4.57 0.80
CA SER A 172 -25.68 3.52 0.30
C SER A 172 -25.01 2.51 -0.66
N GLN A 173 -23.87 2.86 -1.23
CA GLN A 173 -23.16 2.08 -2.24
C GLN A 173 -21.92 1.35 -1.69
N ILE A 174 -21.36 1.82 -0.57
CA ILE A 174 -20.20 1.18 0.06
C ILE A 174 -20.60 0.09 1.04
N LYS A 175 -19.67 -0.77 1.38
CA LYS A 175 -19.83 -1.77 2.43
C LYS A 175 -18.50 -2.11 3.09
N ILE A 176 -18.55 -2.64 4.30
CA ILE A 176 -17.41 -3.19 5.00
C ILE A 176 -17.04 -4.53 4.36
N ALA A 177 -15.75 -4.79 4.16
CA ALA A 177 -15.24 -6.04 3.63
C ALA A 177 -15.56 -7.21 4.57
N THR A 178 -15.89 -8.35 3.98
CA THR A 178 -16.01 -9.59 4.75
C THR A 178 -14.62 -10.16 4.98
N ILE A 179 -14.24 -10.32 6.23
CA ILE A 179 -12.93 -10.88 6.60
C ILE A 179 -12.97 -12.39 6.47
N GLY A 180 -11.99 -12.97 5.77
CA GLY A 180 -11.80 -14.41 5.64
C GLY A 180 -10.79 -14.94 6.65
N ASP A 181 -10.31 -16.16 6.41
CA ASP A 181 -9.31 -16.84 7.25
C ASP A 181 -8.10 -17.22 6.39
N SER A 182 -7.00 -16.47 6.53
CA SER A 182 -5.78 -16.72 5.78
C SER A 182 -5.02 -17.97 6.21
N ASP A 183 -5.26 -18.49 7.40
CA ASP A 183 -4.60 -19.70 7.91
C ASP A 183 -5.17 -20.98 7.26
N GLN A 184 -6.35 -20.88 6.61
CA GLN A 184 -6.95 -21.99 5.86
C GLN A 184 -6.47 -22.10 4.42
N LEU A 185 -5.65 -21.14 3.94
CA LEU A 185 -5.16 -21.12 2.57
C LEU A 185 -4.26 -22.32 2.26
N GLN A 186 -4.39 -22.82 1.04
CA GLN A 186 -3.58 -23.90 0.51
C GLN A 186 -2.92 -23.47 -0.80
N LEU A 187 -1.78 -24.08 -1.11
CA LEU A 187 -1.12 -23.89 -2.41
C LEU A 187 -2.07 -24.32 -3.53
N GLY A 188 -2.26 -23.45 -4.51
CA GLY A 188 -3.15 -23.67 -5.63
C GLY A 188 -4.59 -23.19 -5.41
N ASP A 189 -4.92 -22.60 -4.26
CA ASP A 189 -6.20 -21.93 -4.07
C ASP A 189 -6.28 -20.72 -5.02
N GLN A 190 -7.44 -20.58 -5.69
CA GLN A 190 -7.67 -19.44 -6.57
C GLN A 190 -7.95 -18.18 -5.77
N VAL A 191 -7.33 -17.08 -6.16
CA VAL A 191 -7.44 -15.77 -5.52
C VAL A 191 -7.75 -14.68 -6.55
N VAL A 192 -8.36 -13.60 -6.05
CA VAL A 192 -8.69 -12.40 -6.82
C VAL A 192 -8.03 -11.21 -6.12
N ALA A 193 -7.18 -10.49 -6.83
CA ALA A 193 -6.57 -9.26 -6.34
C ALA A 193 -7.29 -8.06 -6.97
N ILE A 194 -7.68 -7.09 -6.14
CA ILE A 194 -8.35 -5.87 -6.58
C ILE A 194 -7.60 -4.67 -6.00
N GLY A 195 -7.37 -3.66 -6.85
CA GLY A 195 -6.77 -2.40 -6.46
C GLY A 195 -6.78 -1.40 -7.61
N ASN A 196 -6.27 -0.19 -7.37
CA ASN A 196 -6.21 0.89 -8.35
C ASN A 196 -4.85 0.92 -9.07
N ALA A 197 -4.56 -0.12 -9.85
CA ALA A 197 -3.29 -0.25 -10.54
C ALA A 197 -2.97 1.00 -11.39
N LEU A 198 -1.82 1.62 -11.12
CA LEU A 198 -1.30 2.79 -11.84
C LEU A 198 -2.22 4.03 -11.81
N GLY A 199 -3.19 4.11 -10.90
CA GLY A 199 -4.10 5.26 -10.82
C GLY A 199 -5.16 5.36 -11.92
N TYR A 200 -5.34 4.31 -12.74
CA TYR A 200 -6.32 4.30 -13.83
C TYR A 200 -7.73 3.82 -13.43
N GLY A 201 -7.99 3.69 -12.14
CA GLY A 201 -9.22 3.13 -11.60
C GLY A 201 -9.06 1.69 -11.11
N GLN A 202 -10.10 1.19 -10.44
CA GLN A 202 -10.07 -0.17 -9.89
C GLN A 202 -9.86 -1.22 -10.98
N SER A 203 -8.87 -2.07 -10.81
CA SER A 203 -8.54 -3.18 -11.69
C SER A 203 -8.59 -4.49 -10.92
N VAL A 204 -9.00 -5.54 -11.63
CA VAL A 204 -9.17 -6.89 -11.09
C VAL A 204 -8.18 -7.81 -11.79
N THR A 205 -7.38 -8.51 -11.01
CA THR A 205 -6.54 -9.61 -11.48
C THR A 205 -6.87 -10.89 -10.74
N SER A 206 -6.60 -12.04 -11.32
CA SER A 206 -6.80 -13.32 -10.63
C SER A 206 -5.61 -14.24 -10.88
N GLY A 207 -5.38 -15.10 -9.91
CA GLY A 207 -4.29 -16.07 -9.93
C GLY A 207 -4.52 -17.13 -8.86
N TYR A 208 -3.43 -17.68 -8.36
CA TYR A 208 -3.44 -18.75 -7.38
C TYR A 208 -2.44 -18.45 -6.26
N VAL A 209 -2.65 -19.04 -5.10
CA VAL A 209 -1.65 -19.05 -4.02
C VAL A 209 -0.46 -19.89 -4.49
N SER A 210 0.67 -19.23 -4.72
CA SER A 210 1.92 -19.86 -5.21
C SER A 210 2.80 -20.35 -4.07
N ALA A 211 2.81 -19.65 -2.94
CA ALA A 211 3.51 -20.03 -1.72
C ALA A 211 2.89 -19.35 -0.51
N LEU A 212 3.20 -19.86 0.68
CA LEU A 212 2.87 -19.29 1.97
C LEU A 212 4.16 -19.10 2.77
N ASP A 213 4.09 -18.30 3.83
CA ASP A 213 5.19 -18.00 4.75
C ASP A 213 6.45 -17.48 4.02
N ARG A 214 6.25 -16.59 3.03
CA ARG A 214 7.37 -15.99 2.29
C ARG A 214 7.95 -14.81 3.04
N GLU A 215 9.26 -14.68 2.90
CA GLU A 215 10.02 -13.53 3.34
C GLU A 215 10.42 -12.69 2.11
N LEU A 216 10.14 -11.40 2.18
CA LEU A 216 10.52 -10.41 1.17
C LEU A 216 11.49 -9.43 1.82
N THR A 217 12.72 -9.44 1.32
CA THR A 217 13.75 -8.51 1.76
C THR A 217 13.98 -7.47 0.67
N LEU A 218 13.79 -6.21 0.99
CA LEU A 218 13.99 -5.08 0.10
C LEU A 218 15.10 -4.20 0.66
N THR A 219 15.93 -3.66 -0.25
CA THR A 219 16.94 -2.67 0.11
C THR A 219 16.55 -1.35 -0.52
N ASN A 220 16.37 -0.30 0.28
CA ASN A 220 16.08 1.03 -0.21
C ASN A 220 17.33 1.70 -0.82
N GLU A 221 17.17 2.89 -1.40
CA GLU A 221 18.29 3.63 -2.02
C GLU A 221 19.39 4.05 -1.03
N LEU A 222 19.07 4.09 0.26
CA LEU A 222 20.02 4.40 1.34
C LEU A 222 20.80 3.17 1.80
N GLY A 223 20.47 1.97 1.28
CA GLY A 223 21.10 0.70 1.64
C GLY A 223 20.48 0.04 2.88
N GLU A 224 19.38 0.56 3.39
CA GLU A 224 18.63 -0.03 4.51
C GLU A 224 17.79 -1.20 4.00
N THR A 225 17.75 -2.25 4.79
CA THR A 225 17.06 -3.50 4.45
C THR A 225 15.77 -3.59 5.24
N ILE A 226 14.64 -3.66 4.55
CA ILE A 226 13.32 -3.90 5.14
C ILE A 226 12.93 -5.33 4.84
N THR A 227 12.58 -6.11 5.85
CA THR A 227 12.18 -7.50 5.70
C THR A 227 10.74 -7.69 6.15
N SER A 228 9.87 -8.04 5.20
CA SER A 228 8.49 -8.47 5.46
C SER A 228 8.44 -9.99 5.48
N SER A 229 7.91 -10.60 6.53
CA SER A 229 7.87 -12.07 6.71
C SER A 229 6.45 -12.60 6.77
N GLY A 230 6.28 -13.91 6.54
CA GLY A 230 4.99 -14.58 6.63
C GLY A 230 4.01 -14.20 5.53
N LEU A 231 4.49 -13.77 4.35
CA LEU A 231 3.65 -13.27 3.26
C LEU A 231 3.01 -14.41 2.45
N ILE A 232 1.82 -14.14 1.89
CA ILE A 232 1.19 -14.93 0.84
C ILE A 232 1.85 -14.53 -0.48
N GLN A 233 2.37 -15.51 -1.23
CA GLN A 233 2.81 -15.29 -2.61
C GLN A 233 1.74 -15.74 -3.59
N THR A 234 1.47 -14.92 -4.62
CA THR A 234 0.50 -15.21 -5.68
C THR A 234 1.07 -14.89 -7.07
N ASP A 235 0.56 -15.54 -8.11
CA ASP A 235 0.81 -15.18 -9.51
C ASP A 235 -0.23 -14.22 -10.09
N ALA A 236 -1.24 -13.81 -9.29
CA ALA A 236 -2.09 -12.67 -9.62
C ALA A 236 -1.21 -11.42 -9.79
N ALA A 237 -1.50 -10.61 -10.81
CA ALA A 237 -0.68 -9.43 -11.08
C ALA A 237 -0.87 -8.37 -9.97
N ILE A 238 0.15 -8.18 -9.15
CA ILE A 238 0.26 -7.12 -8.14
C ILE A 238 1.28 -6.11 -8.66
N ASN A 239 0.87 -4.86 -8.81
CA ASN A 239 1.68 -3.76 -9.35
C ASN A 239 1.47 -2.50 -8.50
N ALA A 240 2.31 -1.48 -8.74
CA ALA A 240 2.13 -0.16 -8.12
C ALA A 240 0.68 0.34 -8.27
N GLY A 241 0.11 0.84 -7.18
CA GLY A 241 -1.30 1.23 -7.07
C GLY A 241 -2.24 0.14 -6.54
N ASN A 242 -1.88 -1.17 -6.65
CA ASN A 242 -2.61 -2.24 -5.98
C ASN A 242 -2.24 -2.35 -4.48
N SER A 243 -1.14 -1.70 -4.04
CA SER A 243 -0.76 -1.64 -2.62
C SER A 243 -1.92 -1.19 -1.76
N GLY A 244 -2.15 -1.88 -0.65
CA GLY A 244 -3.24 -1.64 0.28
C GLY A 244 -4.61 -2.18 -0.18
N GLY A 245 -4.70 -2.73 -1.40
CA GLY A 245 -5.90 -3.36 -1.95
C GLY A 245 -6.13 -4.77 -1.41
N ALA A 246 -7.22 -5.37 -1.84
CA ALA A 246 -7.66 -6.67 -1.36
C ALA A 246 -7.07 -7.84 -2.15
N LEU A 247 -6.57 -8.86 -1.43
CA LEU A 247 -6.51 -10.22 -1.91
C LEU A 247 -7.72 -10.98 -1.37
N LEU A 248 -8.51 -11.57 -2.24
CA LEU A 248 -9.79 -12.22 -1.91
C LEU A 248 -9.74 -13.70 -2.29
N ASN A 249 -10.43 -14.53 -1.51
CA ASN A 249 -10.75 -15.88 -1.93
C ASN A 249 -11.97 -15.91 -2.89
N MET A 250 -12.34 -17.08 -3.40
CA MET A 250 -13.45 -17.24 -4.33
C MET A 250 -14.84 -17.07 -3.69
N ASN A 251 -14.92 -16.88 -2.37
CA ASN A 251 -16.15 -16.47 -1.67
C ASN A 251 -16.28 -14.93 -1.59
N GLY A 252 -15.26 -14.17 -2.01
CA GLY A 252 -15.19 -12.71 -1.88
C GLY A 252 -14.79 -12.24 -0.49
N GLU A 253 -14.16 -13.10 0.30
CA GLU A 253 -13.67 -12.79 1.64
C GLU A 253 -12.22 -12.30 1.57
N LEU A 254 -11.89 -11.26 2.33
CA LEU A 254 -10.56 -10.68 2.44
C LEU A 254 -9.62 -11.64 3.15
N ILE A 255 -8.61 -12.14 2.44
CA ILE A 255 -7.59 -13.06 2.96
C ILE A 255 -6.21 -12.44 3.07
N GLY A 256 -6.02 -11.25 2.48
CA GLY A 256 -4.76 -10.51 2.59
C GLY A 256 -4.88 -9.08 2.07
N ILE A 257 -3.90 -8.26 2.46
CA ILE A 257 -3.68 -6.89 1.94
C ILE A 257 -2.56 -6.97 0.91
N ASN A 258 -2.82 -6.55 -0.33
CA ASN A 258 -1.84 -6.59 -1.42
C ASN A 258 -0.63 -5.71 -1.09
N GLU A 259 0.57 -6.22 -1.33
CA GLU A 259 1.83 -5.51 -1.13
C GLU A 259 2.58 -5.45 -2.49
N ALA A 260 2.57 -4.29 -3.14
CA ALA A 260 3.20 -4.07 -4.43
C ALA A 260 4.58 -3.41 -4.28
N LYS A 261 5.38 -3.84 -3.31
CA LYS A 261 6.79 -3.45 -3.23
C LYS A 261 7.53 -4.14 -4.37
N SER A 262 8.18 -3.35 -5.23
CA SER A 262 8.87 -3.86 -6.40
C SER A 262 9.93 -4.89 -6.01
N SER A 263 9.73 -6.14 -6.41
CA SER A 263 10.76 -7.17 -6.38
C SER A 263 11.78 -6.90 -7.50
N SER A 264 12.58 -5.84 -7.36
CA SER A 264 13.79 -5.73 -8.16
C SER A 264 14.87 -6.52 -7.46
N THR A 265 15.32 -7.59 -8.10
CA THR A 265 16.52 -8.30 -7.64
C THR A 265 17.71 -7.33 -7.67
N SER A 266 18.71 -7.54 -6.81
CA SER A 266 19.98 -6.78 -6.77
C SER A 266 20.70 -6.70 -8.14
N THR A 267 20.19 -7.37 -9.16
CA THR A 267 20.65 -7.34 -10.55
C THR A 267 19.79 -6.49 -11.49
N GLY A 268 18.75 -5.81 -10.97
CA GLY A 268 17.86 -4.96 -11.78
C GLY A 268 16.89 -5.71 -12.71
N ALA A 269 16.73 -7.03 -12.55
CA ALA A 269 15.75 -7.79 -13.30
C ALA A 269 14.39 -7.71 -12.59
N SER A 270 13.34 -7.27 -13.29
CA SER A 270 11.97 -7.42 -12.82
C SER A 270 11.61 -8.92 -12.74
N VAL A 271 11.01 -9.33 -11.65
CA VAL A 271 10.46 -10.69 -11.53
C VAL A 271 8.98 -10.60 -11.88
N ASP A 272 8.64 -11.02 -13.09
CA ASP A 272 7.25 -11.03 -13.53
C ASP A 272 6.47 -12.19 -12.88
N ASN A 273 5.18 -11.97 -12.62
CA ASN A 273 4.24 -12.95 -12.05
C ASN A 273 4.57 -13.43 -10.63
N VAL A 274 5.17 -12.58 -9.81
CA VAL A 274 5.34 -12.79 -8.37
C VAL A 274 4.77 -11.60 -7.65
N GLY A 275 3.64 -11.79 -7.00
CA GLY A 275 2.98 -10.81 -6.14
C GLY A 275 2.97 -11.30 -4.70
N PHE A 276 2.84 -10.35 -3.78
CA PHE A 276 2.78 -10.64 -2.35
C PHE A 276 1.56 -9.98 -1.71
N ALA A 277 1.09 -10.57 -0.61
CA ALA A 277 0.07 -9.98 0.24
C ALA A 277 0.35 -10.31 1.71
N ILE A 278 0.05 -9.37 2.59
CA ILE A 278 0.09 -9.55 4.05
C ILE A 278 -1.13 -10.37 4.44
N PRO A 279 -0.99 -11.56 5.08
CA PRO A 279 -2.13 -12.37 5.49
C PRO A 279 -3.06 -11.60 6.44
N ILE A 280 -4.37 -11.74 6.23
CA ILE A 280 -5.32 -10.97 7.04
C ILE A 280 -5.29 -11.36 8.52
N ASN A 281 -5.05 -12.63 8.87
CA ASN A 281 -4.95 -13.06 10.27
C ASN A 281 -3.74 -12.42 10.96
N LYS A 282 -2.60 -12.25 10.24
CA LYS A 282 -1.44 -11.51 10.75
C LYS A 282 -1.75 -10.02 10.91
N ALA A 283 -2.42 -9.42 9.91
CA ALA A 283 -2.75 -7.99 9.91
C ALA A 283 -3.79 -7.61 10.97
N GLN A 284 -4.66 -8.55 11.37
CA GLN A 284 -5.85 -8.26 12.17
C GLN A 284 -5.52 -7.66 13.54
N GLU A 285 -4.48 -8.14 14.21
CA GLU A 285 -4.08 -7.63 15.54
C GLU A 285 -3.63 -6.16 15.44
N SER A 286 -2.73 -5.88 14.51
CA SER A 286 -2.26 -4.52 14.24
C SER A 286 -3.41 -3.59 13.83
N LEU A 287 -4.22 -4.00 12.85
CA LEU A 287 -5.36 -3.19 12.40
C LEU A 287 -6.35 -2.89 13.54
N GLN A 288 -6.64 -3.86 14.41
CA GLN A 288 -7.52 -3.63 15.56
C GLN A 288 -6.92 -2.60 16.52
N GLN A 289 -5.63 -2.64 16.82
CA GLN A 289 -4.96 -1.65 17.65
C GLN A 289 -5.04 -0.26 17.00
N LEU A 290 -4.66 -0.14 15.72
CA LEU A 290 -4.69 1.12 14.98
C LEU A 290 -6.09 1.72 14.88
N MET A 291 -7.15 0.90 14.73
CA MET A 291 -8.53 1.37 14.70
C MET A 291 -9.00 1.98 16.03
N THR A 292 -8.36 1.65 17.17
CA THR A 292 -8.71 2.23 18.48
C THR A 292 -8.04 3.58 18.75
N LEU A 293 -7.00 3.94 17.99
CA LEU A 293 -6.31 5.21 18.15
C LEU A 293 -7.27 6.39 17.88
N GLU A 294 -6.97 7.54 18.46
CA GLU A 294 -7.66 8.77 18.15
C GLU A 294 -7.13 9.35 16.82
N THR A 295 -8.03 9.72 15.92
CA THR A 295 -7.64 10.44 14.70
C THR A 295 -7.34 11.88 15.04
N ARG A 296 -6.17 12.37 14.62
CA ARG A 296 -5.69 13.71 14.94
C ARG A 296 -5.47 14.53 13.68
N GLU A 297 -5.78 15.81 13.75
CA GLU A 297 -5.44 16.79 12.71
C GLU A 297 -4.10 17.46 13.06
N LYS A 298 -3.33 17.85 12.03
CA LYS A 298 -2.09 18.60 12.26
C LYS A 298 -2.38 19.89 13.01
N VAL A 299 -1.59 20.16 14.05
CA VAL A 299 -1.69 21.42 14.79
C VAL A 299 -1.01 22.54 13.99
N SER A 300 -1.42 23.78 14.24
CA SER A 300 -0.75 24.94 13.66
C SER A 300 0.66 25.13 14.24
N GLU A 301 1.56 25.76 13.47
CA GLU A 301 2.96 25.96 13.88
C GLU A 301 3.11 26.65 15.24
N ASP A 302 2.19 27.55 15.59
CA ASP A 302 2.17 28.25 16.89
C ASP A 302 1.76 27.34 18.07
N GLN A 303 1.15 26.21 17.77
CA GLN A 303 0.75 25.19 18.74
C GLN A 303 1.70 23.98 18.75
N ALA A 304 2.70 23.98 17.86
CA ALA A 304 3.62 22.85 17.71
C ALA A 304 4.30 22.49 19.03
N SER A 305 4.35 21.19 19.27
CA SER A 305 4.94 20.63 20.49
C SER A 305 6.34 20.11 20.25
N TYR A 306 7.07 19.90 21.36
CA TYR A 306 8.35 19.21 21.38
C TYR A 306 8.52 18.42 22.67
N ILE A 307 9.47 17.46 22.66
CA ILE A 307 9.76 16.60 23.80
C ILE A 307 11.09 16.95 24.49
N GLY A 308 11.98 17.70 23.85
CA GLY A 308 13.25 18.15 24.44
C GLY A 308 14.33 17.07 24.43
N ILE A 309 14.53 16.37 23.31
CA ILE A 309 15.62 15.42 23.10
C ILE A 309 16.35 15.71 21.80
N THR A 310 17.60 15.20 21.70
CA THR A 310 18.22 14.84 20.44
C THR A 310 18.30 13.32 20.36
N GLY A 311 18.02 12.74 19.20
CA GLY A 311 17.99 11.30 19.02
C GLY A 311 18.65 10.87 17.71
N GLN A 312 18.91 9.57 17.62
CA GLN A 312 19.41 8.89 16.43
C GLN A 312 18.64 7.58 16.25
N ASP A 313 18.41 7.20 15.02
CA ASP A 313 17.74 5.95 14.70
C ASP A 313 18.64 4.76 15.05
N VAL A 314 18.05 3.70 15.61
CA VAL A 314 18.71 2.40 15.71
C VAL A 314 18.68 1.76 14.34
N SER A 315 19.85 1.53 13.72
CA SER A 315 19.88 0.85 12.43
C SER A 315 19.45 -0.61 12.56
N SER A 316 18.79 -1.14 11.51
CA SER A 316 18.40 -2.56 11.44
C SER A 316 19.58 -3.52 11.65
N GLU A 317 20.77 -3.14 11.19
CA GLU A 317 22.01 -3.91 11.42
C GLU A 317 22.36 -4.02 12.92
N VAL A 318 22.17 -2.93 13.70
CA VAL A 318 22.38 -2.92 15.15
C VAL A 318 21.31 -3.75 15.86
N THR A 319 20.07 -3.66 15.43
CA THR A 319 18.96 -4.48 15.94
C THR A 319 19.26 -5.97 15.76
N GLU A 320 19.64 -6.40 14.56
CA GLU A 320 19.90 -7.81 14.25
C GLU A 320 21.14 -8.36 14.97
N LEU A 321 22.25 -7.58 15.00
CA LEU A 321 23.52 -8.06 15.56
C LEU A 321 23.56 -8.04 17.09
N TYR A 322 22.90 -7.07 17.71
CA TYR A 322 23.01 -6.82 19.16
C TYR A 322 21.72 -6.98 19.92
N ASN A 323 20.62 -7.35 19.22
CA ASN A 323 19.27 -7.46 19.79
C ASN A 323 18.86 -6.17 20.53
N VAL A 324 19.18 -5.04 19.92
CA VAL A 324 18.78 -3.70 20.38
C VAL A 324 17.39 -3.42 19.82
N PRO A 325 16.41 -2.94 20.59
CA PRO A 325 15.10 -2.59 20.08
C PRO A 325 15.18 -1.53 18.97
N GLU A 326 14.40 -1.69 17.91
CA GLU A 326 14.24 -0.68 16.87
C GLU A 326 13.56 0.56 17.46
N GLY A 327 14.00 1.75 17.07
CA GLY A 327 13.48 2.99 17.63
C GLY A 327 14.48 4.13 17.61
N VAL A 328 14.22 5.15 18.41
CA VAL A 328 15.06 6.35 18.54
C VAL A 328 15.88 6.31 19.82
N VAL A 329 17.19 6.15 19.70
CA VAL A 329 18.12 6.29 20.84
C VAL A 329 18.20 7.76 21.25
N VAL A 330 17.91 8.05 22.50
CA VAL A 330 18.08 9.37 23.10
C VAL A 330 19.56 9.67 23.28
N ALA A 331 20.11 10.55 22.46
CA ALA A 331 21.51 10.95 22.50
C ALA A 331 21.76 12.05 23.54
N SER A 332 20.77 12.93 23.79
CA SER A 332 20.79 13.90 24.88
C SER A 332 19.37 14.33 25.26
N VAL A 333 19.22 14.80 26.49
CA VAL A 333 17.97 15.35 27.03
C VAL A 333 18.22 16.80 27.40
N GLU A 334 17.29 17.67 27.06
CA GLU A 334 17.35 19.11 27.38
C GLU A 334 17.12 19.33 28.87
N GLU A 335 17.99 20.10 29.52
CA GLU A 335 17.88 20.43 30.95
C GLU A 335 16.62 21.28 31.23
N GLY A 336 15.78 20.81 32.13
CA GLY A 336 14.48 21.42 32.43
C GLY A 336 13.39 21.15 31.38
N GLY A 337 13.72 20.44 30.30
CA GLY A 337 12.78 20.09 29.22
C GLY A 337 11.75 19.02 29.59
N PRO A 338 10.74 18.81 28.73
CA PRO A 338 9.67 17.85 28.97
C PRO A 338 10.17 16.42 29.22
N ALA A 339 11.13 15.95 28.42
CA ALA A 339 11.68 14.60 28.52
C ALA A 339 12.40 14.37 29.87
N GLU A 340 13.20 15.36 30.35
CA GLU A 340 13.86 15.27 31.65
C GLU A 340 12.85 15.20 32.78
N GLN A 341 11.80 16.05 32.73
CA GLN A 341 10.74 16.05 33.73
C GLN A 341 9.95 14.74 33.76
N ALA A 342 9.78 14.08 32.63
CA ALA A 342 9.16 12.76 32.51
C ALA A 342 10.08 11.60 32.96
N GLY A 343 11.39 11.86 33.15
CA GLY A 343 12.37 10.86 33.59
C GLY A 343 12.98 10.06 32.43
N ILE A 344 12.87 10.53 31.19
CA ILE A 344 13.60 10.01 30.03
C ILE A 344 15.09 10.38 30.22
N GLN A 345 16.00 9.46 29.86
CA GLN A 345 17.44 9.60 30.08
C GLN A 345 18.21 9.33 28.78
N GLU A 346 19.43 9.85 28.72
CA GLU A 346 20.38 9.49 27.67
C GLU A 346 20.58 7.96 27.63
N GLY A 347 20.52 7.36 26.45
CA GLY A 347 20.60 5.91 26.22
C GLY A 347 19.26 5.16 26.27
N ASP A 348 18.16 5.79 26.63
CA ASP A 348 16.83 5.21 26.43
C ASP A 348 16.54 5.11 24.92
N ILE A 349 15.74 4.12 24.52
CA ILE A 349 15.27 3.97 23.15
C ILE A 349 13.76 4.20 23.15
N ILE A 350 13.30 5.23 22.44
CA ILE A 350 11.86 5.49 22.25
C ILE A 350 11.37 4.54 21.18
N THR A 351 10.40 3.71 21.53
CA THR A 351 9.77 2.71 20.64
C THR A 351 8.28 2.95 20.44
N GLY A 352 7.68 3.87 21.21
CA GLY A 352 6.27 4.19 21.09
C GLY A 352 5.92 5.58 21.59
N PHE A 353 4.87 6.17 20.99
CA PHE A 353 4.34 7.49 21.33
C PHE A 353 2.81 7.47 21.20
N ASP A 354 2.10 7.65 22.31
CA ASP A 354 0.63 7.67 22.36
C ASP A 354 -0.03 6.47 21.63
N GLY A 355 0.47 5.26 21.90
CA GLY A 355 -0.01 4.02 21.27
C GLY A 355 0.44 3.77 19.83
N ARG A 356 1.25 4.66 19.25
CA ARG A 356 1.87 4.52 17.92
C ARG A 356 3.27 3.97 18.06
N THR A 357 3.66 3.05 17.16
CA THR A 357 5.03 2.56 17.06
C THR A 357 5.94 3.66 16.51
N ILE A 358 7.12 3.81 17.08
CA ILE A 358 8.16 4.76 16.65
C ILE A 358 9.42 3.98 16.31
N THR A 359 9.84 4.02 15.05
CA THR A 359 11.04 3.35 14.54
C THR A 359 12.14 4.33 14.12
N SER A 360 11.81 5.61 13.90
CA SER A 360 12.77 6.62 13.48
C SER A 360 12.50 8.00 14.08
N MET A 361 13.54 8.84 14.10
CA MET A 361 13.43 10.23 14.54
C MET A 361 12.51 11.05 13.61
N THR A 362 12.52 10.77 12.34
CA THR A 362 11.62 11.40 11.36
C THR A 362 10.16 11.08 11.70
N GLN A 363 9.84 9.80 11.95
CA GLN A 363 8.49 9.39 12.33
C GLN A 363 8.05 10.02 13.67
N LEU A 364 8.95 10.11 14.65
CA LEU A 364 8.66 10.81 15.90
C LEU A 364 8.37 12.30 15.69
N GLN A 365 9.14 12.97 14.85
CA GLN A 365 8.92 14.38 14.49
C GLN A 365 7.60 14.57 13.74
N ASP A 366 7.29 13.71 12.80
CA ASP A 366 6.03 13.75 12.06
C ASP A 366 4.83 13.51 12.98
N THR A 367 4.96 12.56 13.92
CA THR A 367 3.92 12.30 14.93
C THR A 367 3.67 13.53 15.81
N LEU A 368 4.72 14.21 16.25
CA LEU A 368 4.60 15.40 17.09
C LEU A 368 3.85 16.56 16.42
N GLN A 369 3.78 16.63 15.09
CA GLN A 369 3.01 17.64 14.37
C GLN A 369 1.49 17.55 14.60
N TYR A 370 1.01 16.47 15.19
CA TYR A 370 -0.40 16.23 15.50
C TYR A 370 -0.74 16.45 16.98
N TYR A 371 0.22 16.96 17.78
CA TYR A 371 0.05 17.15 19.21
C TYR A 371 0.37 18.60 19.60
N ALA A 372 -0.53 19.20 20.34
CA ALA A 372 -0.32 20.57 20.81
C ALA A 372 0.60 20.61 22.05
N ALA A 373 1.29 21.73 22.19
CA ALA A 373 2.02 22.03 23.43
C ALA A 373 1.07 22.00 24.64
N GLY A 374 1.53 21.38 25.73
CA GLY A 374 0.75 21.19 26.97
C GLY A 374 -0.10 19.92 26.98
N GLU A 375 -0.22 19.17 25.88
CA GLU A 375 -0.85 17.84 25.91
C GLU A 375 0.00 16.87 26.72
N THR A 376 -0.67 15.92 27.36
CA THR A 376 -0.02 14.86 28.14
C THR A 376 -0.25 13.54 27.44
N VAL A 377 0.85 12.83 27.12
CA VAL A 377 0.85 11.58 26.35
C VAL A 377 1.76 10.55 27.00
N ASP A 378 1.57 9.29 26.64
CA ASP A 378 2.43 8.20 27.08
C ASP A 378 3.48 7.91 26.01
N ILE A 379 4.75 7.81 26.44
CA ILE A 379 5.89 7.39 25.61
C ILE A 379 6.37 6.02 26.11
N VAL A 380 6.52 5.08 25.21
CA VAL A 380 7.14 3.79 25.48
C VAL A 380 8.63 3.90 25.22
N ILE A 381 9.42 3.59 26.23
CA ILE A 381 10.89 3.55 26.14
C ILE A 381 11.40 2.15 26.48
N GLN A 382 12.52 1.82 25.89
CA GLN A 382 13.32 0.64 26.24
C GLN A 382 14.58 1.11 26.95
N ARG A 383 14.71 0.80 28.23
CA ARG A 383 15.86 1.19 29.05
C ARG A 383 16.81 0.03 29.21
N SER A 384 18.10 0.26 28.99
CA SER A 384 19.13 -0.77 29.20
C SER A 384 19.19 -1.21 30.65
N ASP A 385 19.08 -2.51 30.92
CA ASP A 385 19.20 -3.12 32.25
C ASP A 385 19.90 -4.48 32.14
N ASN A 386 20.99 -4.67 32.92
CA ASN A 386 21.72 -5.94 33.09
C ASN A 386 22.09 -6.69 31.78
N GLY A 387 22.32 -5.96 30.68
CA GLY A 387 22.72 -6.52 29.40
C GLY A 387 21.54 -6.87 28.49
N GLY A 388 20.35 -6.38 28.79
CA GLY A 388 19.16 -6.40 27.98
C GLY A 388 18.44 -5.06 28.01
N TYR A 389 17.20 -5.04 27.54
CA TYR A 389 16.33 -3.88 27.56
C TYR A 389 15.06 -4.19 28.33
N THR A 390 14.53 -3.21 29.06
CA THR A 390 13.28 -3.30 29.80
C THR A 390 12.35 -2.20 29.32
N GLU A 391 11.17 -2.60 28.90
CA GLU A 391 10.13 -1.68 28.48
C GLU A 391 9.56 -0.91 29.66
N GLN A 392 9.38 0.38 29.48
CA GLN A 392 8.77 1.29 30.46
C GLN A 392 7.87 2.28 29.73
N THR A 393 6.71 2.54 30.26
CA THR A 393 5.86 3.64 29.82
C THR A 393 6.07 4.84 30.72
N VAL A 394 6.38 5.99 30.16
CA VAL A 394 6.52 7.26 30.86
C VAL A 394 5.50 8.24 30.33
N THR A 395 4.81 8.94 31.23
CA THR A 395 3.85 9.98 30.88
C THR A 395 4.58 11.32 30.79
N ILE A 396 4.47 12.01 29.65
CA ILE A 396 5.13 13.30 29.38
C ILE A 396 4.08 14.38 29.10
N THR A 397 4.32 15.60 29.60
CA THR A 397 3.59 16.79 29.15
C THR A 397 4.45 17.52 28.13
N LEU A 398 3.93 17.67 26.90
CA LEU A 398 4.68 18.23 25.77
C LEU A 398 4.94 19.71 25.95
N GLY A 399 6.15 20.16 25.62
CA GLY A 399 6.56 21.55 25.63
C GLY A 399 6.13 22.30 24.37
N SER A 400 6.30 23.64 24.38
CA SER A 400 6.05 24.49 23.21
C SER A 400 7.31 24.64 22.37
N ALA A 401 7.25 24.26 21.09
CA ALA A 401 8.37 24.39 20.17
C ALA A 401 8.81 25.86 19.95
N SER A 402 7.95 26.84 20.27
CA SER A 402 8.27 28.27 20.17
C SER A 402 9.13 28.78 21.35
N GLU A 403 9.34 27.98 22.41
CA GLU A 403 10.12 28.34 23.60
C GLU A 403 11.48 27.62 23.67
N SER A 404 11.80 26.77 22.68
CA SER A 404 13.02 25.97 22.58
C SER A 404 14.16 26.66 21.82
#